data_151ef731803922638a944c28a1e625c8
#
_entry.id   151ef731803922638a944c28a1e625c8
#
_cell.length_a   1.000
_cell.length_b   1.000
_cell.length_c   1.000
_cell.angle_alpha   90.00
_cell.angle_beta   90.00
_cell.angle_gamma   90.00
#
_symmetry.space_group_name_H-M   'P 1'
#
loop_
_entity.id
_entity.type
_entity.pdbx_description
1 polymer ?
#
loop_
_entity_poly.entity_id
_entity_poly.type
_entity_poly.pdbx_seq_one_letter_code
_entity_poly.pdbx_strand_id
1 'polypeptide(L)'
;MKKLFLDFCNKNGLRVKDLGDGYLGAYIPNHYFTDTEDMISFMAYGNSDSGICFETCVDCYYDALNGSVTIGFDTCNSRNIDKVKDFKLVEETYENVMAKLELFNVLIKEMKINERKKSLELDFQKETKGRK
;
A
#
# COMPACT_ATOMS: atom_id res chain seq x y z
N MET A 1 3.01 24.64 -4.60
CA MET A 1 2.48 23.36 -4.14
C MET A 1 2.49 22.27 -5.23
N LYS A 2 1.98 22.55 -6.41
CA LYS A 2 1.96 21.59 -7.53
C LYS A 2 3.36 21.09 -7.90
N LYS A 3 4.34 21.97 -7.97
CA LYS A 3 5.72 21.60 -8.29
C LYS A 3 6.30 20.65 -7.23
N LEU A 4 6.08 20.94 -5.96
CA LEU A 4 6.51 20.06 -4.85
C LEU A 4 5.87 18.67 -4.97
N PHE A 5 4.58 18.62 -5.28
CA PHE A 5 3.86 17.37 -5.50
C PHE A 5 4.48 16.54 -6.63
N LEU A 6 4.70 17.17 -7.77
CA LEU A 6 5.25 16.48 -8.95
C LEU A 6 6.71 16.06 -8.75
N ASP A 7 7.53 16.91 -8.15
CA ASP A 7 8.93 16.59 -7.86
C ASP A 7 9.04 15.43 -6.86
N PHE A 8 8.18 15.40 -5.85
CA PHE A 8 8.12 14.31 -4.90
C PHE A 8 7.72 12.99 -5.57
N CYS A 9 6.70 13.03 -6.43
CA CYS A 9 6.27 11.84 -7.17
C CYS A 9 7.39 11.30 -8.07
N ASN A 10 8.08 12.20 -8.77
CA ASN A 10 9.18 11.82 -9.64
C ASN A 10 10.34 11.21 -8.85
N LYS A 11 10.71 11.84 -7.74
CA LYS A 11 11.79 11.36 -6.87
C LYS A 11 11.53 9.98 -6.31
N ASN A 12 10.29 9.68 -5.95
CA ASN A 12 9.91 8.45 -5.27
C ASN A 12 9.26 7.40 -6.19
N GLY A 13 9.23 7.65 -7.48
CA GLY A 13 8.68 6.71 -8.44
C GLY A 13 7.17 6.52 -8.34
N LEU A 14 6.45 7.50 -7.80
CA LEU A 14 4.99 7.46 -7.75
C LEU A 14 4.41 7.75 -9.13
N ARG A 15 3.34 7.07 -9.47
CA ARG A 15 2.62 7.33 -10.72
C ARG A 15 1.59 8.43 -10.51
N VAL A 16 1.59 9.40 -11.41
CA VAL A 16 0.65 10.52 -11.37
C VAL A 16 -0.46 10.27 -12.40
N LYS A 17 -1.70 10.42 -11.95
CA LYS A 17 -2.88 10.35 -12.82
C LYS A 17 -3.62 11.68 -12.79
N ASP A 18 -4.09 12.12 -13.94
CA ASP A 18 -4.98 13.27 -14.07
C ASP A 18 -6.39 12.81 -13.69
N LEU A 19 -6.94 13.42 -12.63
CA LEU A 19 -8.28 13.11 -12.13
C LEU A 19 -9.36 14.05 -12.69
N GLY A 20 -8.98 14.95 -13.59
CA GLY A 20 -9.87 15.96 -14.13
C GLY A 20 -9.93 17.23 -13.29
N ASP A 21 -10.34 18.35 -13.90
CA ASP A 21 -10.54 19.66 -13.25
C ASP A 21 -9.33 20.19 -12.46
N GLY A 22 -8.12 19.82 -12.90
CA GLY A 22 -6.88 20.24 -12.23
C GLY A 22 -6.46 19.38 -11.06
N TYR A 23 -7.21 18.32 -10.74
CA TYR A 23 -6.85 17.37 -9.68
C TYR A 23 -5.88 16.31 -10.20
N LEU A 24 -4.88 16.00 -9.39
CA LEU A 24 -3.89 14.96 -9.68
C LEU A 24 -3.87 13.93 -8.57
N GLY A 25 -3.78 12.66 -8.93
CA GLY A 25 -3.58 11.58 -7.97
C GLY A 25 -2.18 11.00 -8.06
N ALA A 26 -1.60 10.63 -6.93
CA ALA A 26 -0.31 9.97 -6.87
C ALA A 26 -0.47 8.57 -6.29
N TYR A 27 0.06 7.58 -6.99
CA TYR A 27 -0.14 6.17 -6.68
C TYR A 27 1.20 5.48 -6.46
N ILE A 28 1.27 4.67 -5.39
CA ILE A 28 2.42 3.80 -5.13
C ILE A 28 2.28 2.58 -6.03
N PRO A 29 3.27 2.30 -6.92
CA PRO A 29 3.23 1.10 -7.73
C PRO A 29 3.24 -0.15 -6.85
N ASN A 30 2.45 -1.15 -7.23
CA ASN A 30 2.33 -2.37 -6.47
C ASN A 30 3.49 -3.32 -6.76
N HIS A 31 4.62 -3.12 -6.09
CA HIS A 31 5.73 -4.07 -6.10
C HIS A 31 5.61 -5.13 -5.02
N TYR A 32 4.69 -4.93 -4.07
CA TYR A 32 4.63 -5.70 -2.83
C TYR A 32 3.41 -6.63 -2.78
N PHE A 33 2.40 -6.39 -3.60
CA PHE A 33 1.10 -7.05 -3.43
C PHE A 33 0.72 -7.78 -4.68
N THR A 34 0.24 -8.99 -4.50
CA THR A 34 0.02 -9.89 -5.61
C THR A 34 -1.44 -9.94 -6.07
N ASP A 35 -2.38 -9.43 -5.27
CA ASP A 35 -3.73 -9.93 -5.46
C ASP A 35 -4.78 -8.94 -5.93
N THR A 36 -4.56 -7.61 -5.96
CA THR A 36 -5.70 -6.76 -6.29
C THR A 36 -5.45 -5.59 -7.20
N GLU A 37 -4.65 -4.64 -6.85
CA GLU A 37 -4.47 -3.46 -7.68
C GLU A 37 -3.00 -3.24 -7.99
N ASP A 38 -2.71 -2.83 -9.22
CA ASP A 38 -1.34 -2.53 -9.62
C ASP A 38 -0.77 -1.29 -8.92
N MET A 39 -1.63 -0.53 -8.24
CA MET A 39 -1.24 0.73 -7.61
C MET A 39 -2.13 1.04 -6.42
N ILE A 40 -1.54 1.71 -5.42
CA ILE A 40 -2.25 2.16 -4.22
C ILE A 40 -2.25 3.68 -4.19
N SER A 41 -3.42 4.29 -4.09
CA SER A 41 -3.55 5.75 -4.01
C SER A 41 -2.98 6.26 -2.68
N PHE A 42 -1.92 7.07 -2.74
CA PHE A 42 -1.29 7.65 -1.56
C PHE A 42 -1.74 9.09 -1.29
N MET A 43 -1.72 9.93 -2.31
CA MET A 43 -2.08 11.33 -2.14
C MET A 43 -2.72 11.90 -3.39
N ALA A 44 -3.39 13.05 -3.20
CA ALA A 44 -4.00 13.79 -4.28
C ALA A 44 -3.67 15.27 -4.14
N TYR A 45 -3.41 15.93 -5.26
CA TYR A 45 -3.27 17.36 -5.35
C TYR A 45 -4.59 17.97 -5.78
N GLY A 46 -5.10 18.90 -4.99
CA GLY A 46 -6.31 19.64 -5.32
C GLY A 46 -6.00 20.87 -6.16
N ASN A 47 -7.01 21.31 -6.90
CA ASN A 47 -6.90 22.48 -7.76
C ASN A 47 -6.52 23.72 -6.94
N SER A 48 -5.52 24.45 -7.40
CA SER A 48 -4.89 25.71 -6.99
C SER A 48 -4.91 26.11 -5.50
N ASP A 49 -6.00 25.92 -4.76
CA ASP A 49 -6.13 26.38 -3.37
C ASP A 49 -6.44 25.26 -2.38
N SER A 50 -6.64 24.05 -2.84
CA SER A 50 -7.07 22.93 -1.99
C SER A 50 -5.92 22.17 -1.33
N GLY A 51 -4.69 22.40 -1.79
CA GLY A 51 -3.53 21.76 -1.20
C GLY A 51 -3.38 20.28 -1.57
N ILE A 52 -2.76 19.54 -0.65
CA ILE A 52 -2.50 18.11 -0.82
C ILE A 52 -3.20 17.33 0.27
N CYS A 53 -3.97 16.33 -0.14
CA CYS A 53 -4.56 15.34 0.75
C CYS A 53 -3.75 14.05 0.63
N PHE A 54 -3.35 13.46 1.76
CA PHE A 54 -2.53 12.25 1.74
C PHE A 54 -2.98 11.27 2.83
N GLU A 55 -2.79 10.00 2.55
CA GLU A 55 -3.15 8.90 3.45
C GLU A 55 -2.07 8.68 4.49
N THR A 56 -2.46 8.49 5.74
CA THR A 56 -1.51 8.36 6.85
C THR A 56 -1.42 6.95 7.41
N CYS A 57 -2.42 6.11 7.15
CA CYS A 57 -2.47 4.77 7.73
C CYS A 57 -2.70 3.73 6.63
N VAL A 58 -1.77 2.81 6.51
CA VAL A 58 -1.89 1.66 5.62
C VAL A 58 -2.17 0.42 6.45
N ASP A 59 -3.14 -0.39 6.03
CA ASP A 59 -3.54 -1.61 6.70
C ASP A 59 -3.45 -2.81 5.78
N CYS A 60 -3.25 -3.96 6.40
CA CYS A 60 -3.20 -5.24 5.71
C CYS A 60 -4.35 -6.11 6.20
N TYR A 61 -5.17 -6.58 5.26
CA TYR A 61 -6.32 -7.44 5.55
C TYR A 61 -6.10 -8.83 4.96
N TYR A 62 -6.25 -9.85 5.77
CA TYR A 62 -6.16 -11.22 5.33
C TYR A 62 -7.55 -11.85 5.30
N ASP A 63 -7.94 -12.37 4.13
CA ASP A 63 -9.17 -13.12 3.96
C ASP A 63 -8.86 -14.61 4.06
N ALA A 64 -9.20 -15.21 5.19
CA ALA A 64 -8.94 -16.61 5.46
C ALA A 64 -9.73 -17.56 4.54
N LEU A 65 -10.89 -17.12 4.03
CA LEU A 65 -11.74 -17.94 3.16
C LEU A 65 -11.13 -18.08 1.76
N ASN A 66 -10.55 -17.01 1.24
CA ASN A 66 -9.99 -16.98 -0.11
C ASN A 66 -8.46 -17.08 -0.11
N GLY A 67 -7.82 -17.01 1.04
CA GLY A 67 -6.37 -16.96 1.13
C GLY A 67 -5.76 -15.71 0.51
N SER A 68 -6.56 -14.67 0.34
CA SER A 68 -6.12 -13.43 -0.28
C SER A 68 -5.69 -12.39 0.75
N VAL A 69 -4.74 -11.55 0.36
CA VAL A 69 -4.26 -10.44 1.18
C VAL A 69 -4.54 -9.15 0.44
N THR A 70 -5.22 -8.24 1.11
CA THR A 70 -5.51 -6.91 0.59
C THR A 70 -4.80 -5.87 1.41
N ILE A 71 -4.10 -4.94 0.76
CA ILE A 71 -3.48 -3.80 1.41
C ILE A 71 -4.13 -2.53 0.89
N GLY A 72 -4.50 -1.66 1.80
CA GLY A 72 -5.13 -0.42 1.45
C GLY A 72 -4.96 0.62 2.53
N PHE A 73 -5.34 1.85 2.20
CA PHE A 73 -5.33 2.95 3.16
C PHE A 73 -6.68 3.06 3.84
N ASP A 74 -6.63 3.33 5.13
CA ASP A 74 -7.82 3.70 5.87
C ASP A 74 -8.14 5.16 5.58
N THR A 75 -9.23 5.39 4.85
CA THR A 75 -9.66 6.73 4.42
C THR A 75 -10.02 7.65 5.59
N CYS A 76 -10.26 7.10 6.77
CA CYS A 76 -10.54 7.89 7.96
C CYS A 76 -9.32 8.61 8.52
N ASN A 77 -8.12 8.27 8.06
CA ASN A 77 -6.86 8.80 8.56
C ASN A 77 -6.12 9.69 7.55
N SER A 78 -6.81 10.20 6.56
CA SER A 78 -6.21 11.14 5.62
C SER A 78 -5.98 12.52 6.26
N ARG A 79 -4.95 13.21 5.80
CA ARG A 79 -4.60 14.56 6.22
C ARG A 79 -4.49 15.49 5.04
N ASN A 80 -4.71 16.78 5.30
CA ASN A 80 -4.58 17.83 4.30
C ASN A 80 -3.51 18.83 4.71
N ILE A 81 -2.70 19.26 3.74
CA ILE A 81 -1.82 20.40 3.90
C ILE A 81 -2.11 21.43 2.79
N ASP A 82 -2.07 22.70 3.13
CA ASP A 82 -2.27 23.81 2.19
C ASP A 82 -1.09 24.76 2.13
N LYS A 83 -0.03 24.48 2.90
CA LYS A 83 1.17 25.33 2.97
C LYS A 83 2.42 24.55 2.60
N VAL A 84 3.30 25.17 1.83
CA VAL A 84 4.56 24.58 1.40
C VAL A 84 5.42 24.12 2.58
N LYS A 85 5.44 24.89 3.66
CA LYS A 85 6.21 24.56 4.86
C LYS A 85 5.79 23.25 5.52
N ASP A 86 4.55 22.82 5.31
CA ASP A 86 4.01 21.60 5.90
C ASP A 86 4.29 20.36 5.05
N PHE A 87 4.90 20.52 3.88
CA PHE A 87 5.19 19.41 2.98
C PHE A 87 6.11 18.35 3.60
N LYS A 88 6.91 18.74 4.57
CA LYS A 88 7.74 17.80 5.33
C LYS A 88 6.92 16.69 5.99
N LEU A 89 5.68 16.99 6.38
CA LEU A 89 4.77 16.00 6.95
C LEU A 89 4.42 14.92 5.92
N VAL A 90 4.25 15.29 4.66
CA VAL A 90 4.03 14.34 3.57
C VAL A 90 5.23 13.42 3.39
N GLU A 91 6.42 13.97 3.40
CA GLU A 91 7.66 13.21 3.26
C GLU A 91 7.85 12.20 4.39
N GLU A 92 7.65 12.64 5.63
CA GLU A 92 7.77 11.78 6.81
C GLU A 92 6.71 10.68 6.80
N THR A 93 5.48 11.02 6.45
CA THR A 93 4.38 10.06 6.36
C THR A 93 4.65 9.01 5.28
N TYR A 94 5.16 9.44 4.13
CA TYR A 94 5.52 8.52 3.05
C TYR A 94 6.58 7.52 3.49
N GLU A 95 7.62 7.96 4.19
CA GLU A 95 8.66 7.07 4.72
C GLU A 95 8.07 6.02 5.67
N ASN A 96 7.17 6.44 6.56
CA ASN A 96 6.51 5.55 7.50
C ASN A 96 5.59 4.54 6.79
N VAL A 97 4.87 5.00 5.77
CA VAL A 97 4.01 4.15 4.95
C VAL A 97 4.83 3.10 4.21
N MET A 98 5.94 3.50 3.60
CA MET A 98 6.81 2.57 2.88
C MET A 98 7.45 1.54 3.81
N ALA A 99 7.86 1.94 5.01
CA ALA A 99 8.38 1.01 6.00
C ALA A 99 7.33 -0.03 6.42
N LYS A 100 6.09 0.39 6.60
CA LYS A 100 4.98 -0.50 6.91
C LYS A 100 4.67 -1.46 5.76
N LEU A 101 4.69 -0.96 4.53
CA LEU A 101 4.47 -1.80 3.34
C LEU A 101 5.53 -2.88 3.21
N GLU A 102 6.80 -2.56 3.46
CA GLU A 102 7.87 -3.55 3.47
C GLU A 102 7.66 -4.61 4.56
N LEU A 103 7.26 -4.19 5.76
CA LEU A 103 6.95 -5.10 6.84
C LEU A 103 5.81 -6.05 6.47
N PHE A 104 4.73 -5.53 5.89
CA PHE A 104 3.61 -6.36 5.44
C PHE A 104 4.06 -7.36 4.38
N ASN A 105 4.92 -6.94 3.46
CA ASN A 105 5.44 -7.83 2.42
C ASN A 105 6.22 -9.02 3.03
N VAL A 106 7.05 -8.76 4.03
CA VAL A 106 7.76 -9.82 4.76
C VAL A 106 6.78 -10.76 5.47
N LEU A 107 5.81 -10.21 6.18
CA LEU A 107 4.79 -11.00 6.90
C LEU A 107 3.96 -11.86 5.95
N ILE A 108 3.58 -11.33 4.80
CA ILE A 108 2.82 -12.07 3.78
C ILE A 108 3.65 -13.25 3.27
N LYS A 109 4.92 -13.03 2.98
CA LYS A 109 5.82 -14.10 2.53
C LYS A 109 5.95 -15.21 3.58
N GLU A 110 6.10 -14.84 4.84
CA GLU A 110 6.16 -15.80 5.95
C GLU A 110 4.88 -16.60 6.08
N MET A 111 3.73 -15.93 5.99
CA MET A 111 2.42 -16.59 6.01
C MET A 111 2.27 -17.60 4.88
N LYS A 112 2.66 -17.24 3.67
CA LYS A 112 2.60 -18.15 2.51
C LYS A 112 3.51 -19.36 2.69
N ILE A 113 4.69 -19.17 3.24
CA ILE A 113 5.62 -20.26 3.55
C ILE A 113 5.00 -21.19 4.61
N ASN A 114 4.43 -20.65 5.66
CA ASN A 114 3.80 -21.44 6.72
C ASN A 114 2.60 -22.23 6.21
N GLU A 115 1.79 -21.67 5.35
CA GLU A 115 0.68 -22.38 4.71
C GLU A 115 1.15 -23.56 3.87
N ARG A 116 2.23 -23.37 3.11
CA ARG A 116 2.84 -24.46 2.32
C ARG A 116 3.35 -25.57 3.22
N LYS A 117 4.01 -25.24 4.32
CA LYS A 117 4.50 -26.22 5.30
C LYS A 117 3.34 -27.02 5.90
N LYS A 118 2.26 -26.36 6.31
CA LYS A 118 1.07 -27.03 6.83
C LYS A 118 0.45 -27.97 5.81
N SER A 119 0.35 -27.56 4.57
CA SER A 119 -0.18 -28.38 3.48
C SER A 119 0.66 -29.62 3.26
N LEU A 120 1.99 -29.47 3.24
CA LEU A 120 2.92 -30.60 3.10
C LEU A 120 2.83 -31.57 4.26
N GLU A 121 2.73 -31.07 5.49
CA GLU A 121 2.58 -31.91 6.69
C GLU A 121 1.27 -32.70 6.66
N LEU A 122 0.17 -32.07 6.25
CA LEU A 122 -1.13 -32.74 6.12
C LEU A 122 -1.10 -33.83 5.07
N ASP A 123 -0.48 -33.59 3.91
CA ASP A 123 -0.33 -34.58 2.86
C ASP A 123 0.52 -35.76 3.32
N PHE A 124 1.60 -35.48 4.04
CA PHE A 124 2.46 -36.52 4.60
C PHE A 124 1.71 -37.37 5.62
N GLN A 125 0.91 -36.78 6.50
CA GLN A 125 0.08 -37.49 7.47
C GLN A 125 -0.97 -38.36 6.80
N LYS A 126 -1.60 -37.90 5.71
CA LYS A 126 -2.56 -38.70 4.93
C LYS A 126 -1.91 -39.92 4.32
N GLU A 127 -0.73 -39.79 3.73
CA GLU A 127 0.01 -40.94 3.17
C GLU A 127 0.35 -41.97 4.24
N THR A 128 0.78 -41.53 5.41
CA THR A 128 1.11 -42.39 6.53
C THR A 128 -0.12 -43.14 7.03
N LYS A 129 -1.27 -42.50 7.10
CA LYS A 129 -2.54 -43.12 7.49
C LYS A 129 -3.06 -44.08 6.41
N GLY A 130 -2.81 -43.81 5.14
CA GLY A 130 -3.25 -44.68 4.03
C GLY A 130 -2.48 -45.98 3.90
N ARG A 131 -1.33 -46.10 4.57
CA ARG A 131 -0.53 -47.34 4.55
C ARG A 131 -0.90 -48.38 5.59
N LYS A 132 -1.86 -48.07 6.39
CA LYS A 132 -2.44 -49.02 7.34
C LYS A 132 -3.55 -49.80 6.66
#